data_c5c674592419b97375bdbd6ab86945c0
#
_entry.id   c5c674592419b97375bdbd6ab86945c0
#
_cell.length_a   1.000
_cell.length_b   1.000
_cell.length_c   1.000
_cell.angle_alpha   90.00
_cell.angle_beta   90.00
_cell.angle_gamma   90.00
#
_symmetry.space_group_name_H-M   'P 1'
#
loop_
_entity.id
_entity.type
_entity.pdbx_description
1 polymer ?
#
loop_
_entity_poly.entity_id
_entity_poly.type
_entity_poly.pdbx_seq_one_letter_code
_entity_poly.pdbx_strand_id
1 'polypeptide(L)'
;GKAFEKAAGVLLEKHLSLEDPEPDPRFYPPWIVRLERYVLACRLEETLSLPGASMDDLRCLAEAFSDQGITATQGMQPSTNSLITRLMEDWVCHPGDRQRMEQVAEALALIRTIGAPYPAWHLQDLFISVRDGPALKWETGARAGAEEAVAWWGSFQALGRALGVCVPGGAGHPQP
;
A
#
# COMPACT_ATOMS: atom_id res chain seq x y z
N GLY A 1 15.66 -12.99 -15.65
CA GLY A 1 14.47 -12.33 -15.29
C GLY A 1 13.56 -11.96 -16.45
N LYS A 2 13.71 -10.78 -17.05
CA LYS A 2 12.73 -10.19 -18.02
C LYS A 2 12.39 -11.06 -19.25
N ALA A 3 13.33 -11.83 -19.76
CA ALA A 3 13.07 -12.72 -20.91
C ALA A 3 12.15 -13.89 -20.54
N PHE A 4 12.29 -14.41 -19.32
CA PHE A 4 11.42 -15.47 -18.80
C PHE A 4 10.03 -14.95 -18.48
N GLU A 5 9.91 -13.76 -17.89
CA GLU A 5 8.64 -13.08 -17.63
C GLU A 5 7.84 -12.83 -18.89
N LYS A 6 8.52 -12.34 -19.95
CA LYS A 6 7.89 -12.12 -21.24
C LYS A 6 7.42 -13.44 -21.87
N ALA A 7 8.21 -14.49 -21.77
CA ALA A 7 7.85 -15.82 -22.27
C ALA A 7 6.70 -16.43 -21.46
N ALA A 8 6.70 -16.27 -20.14
CA ALA A 8 5.64 -16.72 -19.25
C ALA A 8 4.33 -15.97 -19.50
N GLY A 9 4.37 -14.64 -19.70
CA GLY A 9 3.21 -13.84 -20.08
C GLY A 9 2.60 -14.28 -21.40
N VAL A 10 3.42 -14.50 -22.43
CA VAL A 10 2.96 -14.98 -23.74
C VAL A 10 2.36 -16.39 -23.66
N LEU A 11 2.89 -17.27 -22.81
CA LEU A 11 2.33 -18.61 -22.59
C LEU A 11 0.98 -18.55 -21.87
N LEU A 12 0.83 -17.68 -20.88
CA LEU A 12 -0.43 -17.45 -20.19
C LEU A 12 -1.47 -16.85 -21.12
N GLU A 13 -1.14 -15.80 -21.89
CA GLU A 13 -2.04 -15.20 -22.87
C GLU A 13 -2.48 -16.21 -23.94
N LYS A 14 -1.59 -17.06 -24.43
CA LYS A 14 -1.94 -18.12 -25.38
C LYS A 14 -2.81 -19.20 -24.77
N HIS A 15 -2.64 -19.53 -23.51
CA HIS A 15 -3.46 -20.55 -22.84
C HIS A 15 -4.86 -20.01 -22.48
N LEU A 16 -4.95 -18.72 -22.15
CA LEU A 16 -6.23 -18.05 -21.87
C LEU A 16 -7.00 -17.64 -23.13
N SER A 17 -6.33 -17.54 -24.29
CA SER A 17 -6.97 -17.20 -25.58
C SER A 17 -7.39 -18.39 -26.43
N LEU A 18 -7.25 -19.62 -25.97
CA LEU A 18 -7.85 -20.77 -26.61
C LEU A 18 -9.35 -20.77 -26.33
N GLU A 19 -10.15 -20.55 -27.35
CA GLU A 19 -11.58 -20.33 -27.57
C GLU A 19 -12.59 -21.16 -26.73
N ASP A 20 -12.26 -21.54 -25.50
CA ASP A 20 -13.19 -22.19 -24.58
C ASP A 20 -13.73 -21.20 -23.54
N PRO A 21 -15.02 -21.31 -23.16
CA PRO A 21 -15.60 -20.48 -22.10
C PRO A 21 -14.81 -20.67 -20.82
N GLU A 22 -14.32 -19.55 -20.25
CA GLU A 22 -13.46 -19.43 -19.06
C GLU A 22 -13.28 -20.75 -18.31
N PRO A 23 -12.17 -21.47 -18.52
CA PRO A 23 -11.97 -22.76 -17.87
C PRO A 23 -11.96 -22.51 -16.35
N ASP A 24 -12.82 -23.24 -15.63
CA ASP A 24 -12.89 -23.18 -14.16
C ASP A 24 -11.46 -23.27 -13.57
N PRO A 25 -11.00 -22.27 -12.79
CA PRO A 25 -9.65 -22.23 -12.22
C PRO A 25 -9.26 -23.51 -11.47
N ARG A 26 -10.25 -24.29 -11.01
CA ARG A 26 -10.04 -25.56 -10.33
C ARG A 26 -9.45 -26.66 -11.22
N PHE A 27 -9.50 -26.48 -12.53
CA PHE A 27 -8.97 -27.45 -13.51
C PHE A 27 -7.62 -27.06 -14.09
N TYR A 28 -7.03 -25.93 -13.65
CA TYR A 28 -5.69 -25.54 -14.11
C TYR A 28 -4.63 -26.53 -13.62
N PRO A 29 -3.72 -26.97 -14.49
CA PRO A 29 -2.55 -27.73 -14.07
C PRO A 29 -1.77 -26.96 -13.00
N PRO A 30 -1.23 -27.64 -11.96
CA PRO A 30 -0.53 -26.98 -10.85
C PRO A 30 0.63 -26.08 -11.28
N TRP A 31 1.25 -26.33 -12.43
CA TRP A 31 2.33 -25.49 -12.94
C TRP A 31 1.83 -24.13 -13.48
N ILE A 32 0.61 -24.07 -14.03
CA ILE A 32 0.00 -22.78 -14.47
C ILE A 32 -0.23 -21.91 -13.26
N VAL A 33 -0.83 -22.42 -12.21
CA VAL A 33 -1.06 -21.67 -10.95
C VAL A 33 0.25 -21.15 -10.36
N ARG A 34 1.32 -21.97 -10.40
CA ARG A 34 2.65 -21.53 -9.95
C ARG A 34 3.24 -20.42 -10.82
N LEU A 35 3.03 -20.50 -12.12
CA LEU A 35 3.52 -19.53 -13.09
C LEU A 35 2.79 -18.19 -12.93
N GLU A 36 1.46 -18.22 -12.76
CA GLU A 36 0.66 -17.00 -12.48
C GLU A 36 1.14 -16.31 -11.20
N ARG A 37 1.31 -17.06 -10.12
CA ARG A 37 1.84 -16.53 -8.85
C ARG A 37 3.22 -15.90 -9.02
N TYR A 38 4.10 -16.52 -9.78
CA TYR A 38 5.42 -16.00 -10.07
C TYR A 38 5.34 -14.68 -10.88
N VAL A 39 4.52 -14.65 -11.92
CA VAL A 39 4.32 -13.44 -12.76
C VAL A 39 3.73 -12.30 -11.94
N LEU A 40 2.74 -12.57 -11.11
CA LEU A 40 2.16 -11.56 -10.20
C LEU A 40 3.21 -11.03 -9.21
N ALA A 41 4.03 -11.91 -8.63
CA ALA A 41 5.11 -11.53 -7.73
C ALA A 41 6.13 -10.60 -8.41
N CYS A 42 6.54 -10.94 -9.65
CA CYS A 42 7.46 -10.11 -10.43
C CYS A 42 6.84 -8.75 -10.79
N ARG A 43 5.58 -8.70 -11.21
CA ARG A 43 4.87 -7.45 -11.50
C ARG A 43 4.76 -6.57 -10.26
N LEU A 44 4.44 -7.15 -9.11
CA LEU A 44 4.37 -6.40 -7.86
C LEU A 44 5.74 -5.81 -7.49
N GLU A 45 6.81 -6.60 -7.57
CA GLU A 45 8.17 -6.13 -7.28
C GLU A 45 8.60 -5.01 -8.25
N GLU A 46 8.29 -5.14 -9.54
CA GLU A 46 8.57 -4.11 -10.53
C GLU A 46 7.79 -2.82 -10.21
N THR A 47 6.48 -2.93 -9.94
CA THR A 47 5.64 -1.78 -9.59
C THR A 47 6.11 -1.09 -8.31
N LEU A 48 6.42 -1.85 -7.26
CA LEU A 48 6.96 -1.32 -6.00
C LEU A 48 8.30 -0.59 -6.18
N SER A 49 9.10 -1.00 -7.16
CA SER A 49 10.44 -0.45 -7.42
C SER A 49 10.41 0.82 -8.28
N LEU A 50 9.31 1.09 -8.99
CA LEU A 50 9.20 2.25 -9.88
C LEU A 50 9.01 3.54 -9.07
N PRO A 51 9.76 4.61 -9.39
CA PRO A 51 9.62 5.91 -8.72
C PRO A 51 8.24 6.55 -8.86
N GLY A 52 7.51 6.23 -9.92
CA GLY A 52 6.18 6.74 -10.24
C GLY A 52 5.11 5.66 -10.23
N ALA A 53 5.22 4.67 -9.33
CA ALA A 53 4.22 3.63 -9.21
C ALA A 53 2.81 4.22 -9.05
N SER A 54 1.89 3.82 -9.91
CA SER A 54 0.49 4.20 -9.82
C SER A 54 -0.16 3.49 -8.64
N MET A 55 -0.92 4.24 -7.82
CA MET A 55 -1.70 3.63 -6.74
C MET A 55 -2.79 2.68 -7.28
N ASP A 56 -3.30 2.96 -8.49
CA ASP A 56 -4.27 2.08 -9.14
C ASP A 56 -3.65 0.74 -9.54
N ASP A 57 -2.41 0.74 -10.07
CA ASP A 57 -1.70 -0.49 -10.39
C ASP A 57 -1.42 -1.31 -9.13
N LEU A 58 -1.03 -0.65 -8.03
CA LEU A 58 -0.83 -1.32 -6.74
C LEU A 58 -2.13 -1.93 -6.20
N ARG A 59 -3.26 -1.23 -6.36
CA ARG A 59 -4.56 -1.73 -5.93
C ARG A 59 -4.97 -2.96 -6.71
N CYS A 60 -4.90 -2.91 -8.05
CA CYS A 60 -5.19 -4.06 -8.90
C CYS A 60 -4.32 -5.28 -8.57
N LEU A 61 -3.02 -5.06 -8.31
CA LEU A 61 -2.11 -6.14 -7.94
C LEU A 61 -2.43 -6.70 -6.54
N ALA A 62 -2.75 -5.84 -5.56
CA ALA A 62 -3.11 -6.28 -4.21
C ALA A 62 -4.41 -7.09 -4.20
N GLU A 63 -5.40 -6.71 -5.00
CA GLU A 63 -6.63 -7.46 -5.22
C GLU A 63 -6.32 -8.85 -5.82
N ALA A 64 -5.52 -8.91 -6.89
CA ALA A 64 -5.12 -10.17 -7.52
C ALA A 64 -4.36 -11.10 -6.55
N PHE A 65 -3.49 -10.53 -5.68
CA PHE A 65 -2.82 -11.28 -4.61
C PHE A 65 -3.81 -11.87 -3.59
N SER A 66 -4.78 -11.04 -3.16
CA SER A 66 -5.81 -11.46 -2.21
C SER A 66 -6.68 -12.57 -2.78
N ASP A 67 -7.14 -12.42 -4.02
CA ASP A 67 -8.01 -13.39 -4.69
C ASP A 67 -7.35 -14.75 -4.89
N GLN A 68 -6.05 -14.75 -5.14
CA GLN A 68 -5.27 -15.99 -5.29
C GLN A 68 -4.71 -16.53 -3.96
N GLY A 69 -4.99 -15.87 -2.83
CA GLY A 69 -4.45 -16.26 -1.53
C GLY A 69 -2.92 -16.26 -1.49
N ILE A 70 -2.27 -15.34 -2.24
CA ILE A 70 -0.82 -15.19 -2.26
C ILE A 70 -0.41 -14.19 -1.19
N THR A 71 0.65 -14.49 -0.45
CA THR A 71 1.30 -13.54 0.46
C THR A 71 2.64 -13.10 -0.10
N ALA A 72 2.99 -11.86 0.15
CA ALA A 72 4.28 -11.31 -0.28
C ALA A 72 5.45 -12.11 0.34
N THR A 73 6.50 -12.28 -0.44
CA THR A 73 7.72 -12.96 0.02
C THR A 73 8.67 -11.98 0.72
N GLN A 74 9.60 -12.50 1.52
CA GLN A 74 10.65 -11.67 2.14
C GLN A 74 11.52 -10.93 1.11
N GLY A 75 11.65 -11.46 -0.11
CA GLY A 75 12.38 -10.82 -1.21
C GLY A 75 11.80 -9.48 -1.65
N MET A 76 10.51 -9.23 -1.41
CA MET A 76 9.82 -7.97 -1.76
C MET A 76 10.02 -6.87 -0.71
N GLN A 77 10.58 -7.18 0.46
CA GLN A 77 10.78 -6.22 1.54
C GLN A 77 11.55 -4.96 1.14
N PRO A 78 12.66 -5.02 0.38
CA PRO A 78 13.40 -3.82 0.00
C PRO A 78 12.56 -2.86 -0.86
N SER A 79 11.82 -3.38 -1.84
CA SER A 79 10.98 -2.58 -2.73
C SER A 79 9.79 -1.97 -1.98
N THR A 80 9.14 -2.75 -1.10
CA THR A 80 8.06 -2.27 -0.23
C THR A 80 8.55 -1.16 0.71
N ASN A 81 9.70 -1.37 1.36
CA ASN A 81 10.30 -0.37 2.23
C ASN A 81 10.62 0.92 1.48
N SER A 82 11.21 0.81 0.29
CA SER A 82 11.55 1.96 -0.55
C SER A 82 10.32 2.76 -0.94
N LEU A 83 9.25 2.11 -1.39
CA LEU A 83 8.01 2.77 -1.76
C LEU A 83 7.40 3.53 -0.59
N ILE A 84 7.14 2.83 0.53
CA ILE A 84 6.40 3.44 1.65
C ILE A 84 7.21 4.51 2.37
N THR A 85 8.53 4.34 2.48
CA THR A 85 9.41 5.36 3.05
C THR A 85 9.39 6.62 2.18
N ARG A 86 9.52 6.50 0.86
CA ARG A 86 9.48 7.63 -0.07
C ARG A 86 8.15 8.39 0.01
N LEU A 87 7.01 7.69 0.01
CA LEU A 87 5.70 8.34 0.15
C LEU A 87 5.57 9.08 1.48
N MET A 88 6.08 8.48 2.55
CA MET A 88 6.05 9.09 3.88
C MET A 88 6.96 10.31 3.97
N GLU A 89 8.18 10.25 3.44
CA GLU A 89 9.13 11.37 3.39
C GLU A 89 8.59 12.52 2.53
N ASP A 90 7.98 12.21 1.38
CA ASP A 90 7.35 13.22 0.52
C ASP A 90 6.19 13.94 1.24
N TRP A 91 5.36 13.20 1.99
CA TRP A 91 4.33 13.82 2.82
C TRP A 91 4.94 14.64 3.96
N VAL A 92 5.97 14.18 4.64
CA VAL A 92 6.65 14.92 5.73
C VAL A 92 7.20 16.25 5.24
N CYS A 93 7.70 16.32 3.99
CA CYS A 93 8.11 17.56 3.36
C CYS A 93 6.93 18.50 3.05
N HIS A 94 5.73 17.96 2.89
CA HIS A 94 4.51 18.69 2.54
C HIS A 94 3.36 18.36 3.50
N PRO A 95 3.50 18.59 4.81
CA PRO A 95 2.59 18.05 5.82
C PRO A 95 1.17 18.63 5.76
N GLY A 96 0.97 19.73 5.04
CA GLY A 96 -0.35 20.30 4.77
C GLY A 96 -1.13 19.60 3.64
N ASP A 97 -0.45 18.81 2.84
CA ASP A 97 -1.07 18.12 1.71
C ASP A 97 -1.79 16.85 2.16
N ARG A 98 -3.13 16.95 2.27
CA ARG A 98 -3.99 15.83 2.68
C ARG A 98 -3.95 14.69 1.68
N GLN A 99 -3.86 14.98 0.38
CA GLN A 99 -3.87 13.95 -0.65
C GLN A 99 -2.64 13.04 -0.53
N ARG A 100 -1.45 13.61 -0.27
CA ARG A 100 -0.23 12.82 -0.02
C ARG A 100 -0.37 11.94 1.23
N MET A 101 -0.95 12.48 2.29
CA MET A 101 -1.21 11.72 3.51
C MET A 101 -2.17 10.54 3.27
N GLU A 102 -3.22 10.75 2.49
CA GLU A 102 -4.16 9.70 2.10
C GLU A 102 -3.51 8.63 1.22
N GLN A 103 -2.59 9.01 0.32
CA GLN A 103 -1.78 8.09 -0.46
C GLN A 103 -0.88 7.20 0.43
N VAL A 104 -0.27 7.75 1.47
CA VAL A 104 0.51 6.96 2.44
C VAL A 104 -0.40 5.95 3.15
N ALA A 105 -1.58 6.39 3.61
CA ALA A 105 -2.52 5.51 4.31
C ALA A 105 -3.03 4.38 3.40
N GLU A 106 -3.33 4.69 2.15
CA GLU A 106 -3.75 3.70 1.16
C GLU A 106 -2.63 2.70 0.84
N ALA A 107 -1.40 3.17 0.60
CA ALA A 107 -0.25 2.31 0.35
C ALA A 107 0.00 1.35 1.53
N LEU A 108 -0.11 1.83 2.77
CA LEU A 108 0.00 0.99 3.97
C LEU A 108 -1.09 -0.08 4.03
N ALA A 109 -2.33 0.27 3.67
CA ALA A 109 -3.42 -0.69 3.63
C ALA A 109 -3.18 -1.79 2.59
N LEU A 110 -2.74 -1.42 1.38
CA LEU A 110 -2.41 -2.36 0.30
C LEU A 110 -1.23 -3.27 0.68
N ILE A 111 -0.16 -2.71 1.26
CA ILE A 111 1.01 -3.46 1.75
C ILE A 111 0.58 -4.51 2.79
N ARG A 112 -0.34 -4.16 3.68
CA ARG A 112 -0.89 -5.10 4.67
C ARG A 112 -1.76 -6.18 4.03
N THR A 113 -2.57 -5.83 3.05
CA THR A 113 -3.41 -6.79 2.32
C THR A 113 -2.56 -7.88 1.66
N ILE A 114 -1.43 -7.53 1.06
CA ILE A 114 -0.51 -8.49 0.47
C ILE A 114 0.40 -9.18 1.49
N GLY A 115 0.33 -8.79 2.78
CA GLY A 115 1.17 -9.37 3.84
C GLY A 115 2.65 -9.01 3.74
N ALA A 116 3.00 -7.93 3.03
CA ALA A 116 4.39 -7.52 2.89
C ALA A 116 4.91 -6.82 4.17
N PRO A 117 6.14 -7.14 4.60
CA PRO A 117 6.76 -6.43 5.72
C PRO A 117 7.12 -4.98 5.33
N TYR A 118 7.07 -4.07 6.29
CA TYR A 118 7.44 -2.66 6.12
C TYR A 118 8.14 -2.11 7.37
N PRO A 119 8.92 -1.01 7.28
CA PRO A 119 9.73 -0.48 8.37
C PRO A 119 8.89 0.35 9.34
N ALA A 120 8.01 -0.29 10.11
CA ALA A 120 7.03 0.36 10.98
C ALA A 120 7.66 1.42 11.90
N TRP A 121 8.78 1.14 12.54
CA TRP A 121 9.49 2.06 13.44
C TRP A 121 9.87 3.36 12.73
N HIS A 122 10.49 3.26 11.57
CA HIS A 122 10.91 4.42 10.82
C HIS A 122 9.72 5.31 10.40
N LEU A 123 8.63 4.68 9.96
CA LEU A 123 7.41 5.42 9.59
C LEU A 123 6.74 6.07 10.81
N GLN A 124 6.79 5.43 11.98
CA GLN A 124 6.29 6.00 13.23
C GLN A 124 7.11 7.22 13.63
N ASP A 125 8.45 7.16 13.55
CA ASP A 125 9.32 8.30 13.85
C ASP A 125 9.03 9.51 12.94
N LEU A 126 8.88 9.27 11.63
CA LEU A 126 8.50 10.30 10.68
C LEU A 126 7.13 10.90 11.00
N PHE A 127 6.14 10.07 11.34
CA PHE A 127 4.80 10.53 11.74
C PHE A 127 4.85 11.39 13.01
N ILE A 128 5.60 10.96 14.02
CA ILE A 128 5.77 11.67 15.28
C ILE A 128 6.40 13.04 15.05
N SER A 129 7.37 13.16 14.14
CA SER A 129 7.98 14.45 13.79
C SER A 129 6.96 15.47 13.25
N VAL A 130 5.99 15.01 12.47
CA VAL A 130 4.88 15.85 11.99
C VAL A 130 3.90 16.16 13.11
N ARG A 131 3.57 15.17 13.94
CA ARG A 131 2.65 15.32 15.08
C ARG A 131 3.13 16.40 16.06
N ASP A 132 4.41 16.37 16.41
CA ASP A 132 4.99 17.22 17.44
C ASP A 132 5.39 18.63 16.91
N GLY A 133 5.18 18.88 15.62
CA GLY A 133 5.48 20.14 14.97
C GLY A 133 4.32 20.65 14.08
N PRO A 134 4.36 20.38 12.77
CA PRO A 134 3.40 20.95 11.82
C PRO A 134 1.93 20.65 12.12
N ALA A 135 1.60 19.50 12.74
CA ALA A 135 0.22 19.11 13.01
C ALA A 135 -0.49 19.98 14.04
N LEU A 136 0.23 20.65 14.92
CA LEU A 136 -0.36 21.46 16.00
C LEU A 136 -1.26 22.60 15.47
N LYS A 137 -0.90 23.23 14.36
CA LYS A 137 -1.74 24.25 13.73
C LYS A 137 -3.06 23.68 13.21
N TRP A 138 -3.04 22.47 12.67
CA TRP A 138 -4.21 21.80 12.13
C TRP A 138 -5.14 21.33 13.26
N GLU A 139 -4.56 20.82 14.35
CA GLU A 139 -5.31 20.48 15.56
C GLU A 139 -6.06 21.71 16.11
N THR A 140 -5.37 22.84 16.20
CA THR A 140 -5.99 24.10 16.68
C THR A 140 -7.10 24.56 15.76
N GLY A 141 -6.90 24.52 14.44
CA GLY A 141 -7.90 24.86 13.44
C GLY A 141 -9.11 23.92 13.49
N ALA A 142 -8.88 22.62 13.67
CA ALA A 142 -9.94 21.63 13.79
C ALA A 142 -10.79 21.84 15.05
N ARG A 143 -10.16 22.17 16.18
CA ARG A 143 -10.87 22.55 17.42
C ARG A 143 -11.69 23.85 17.25
N ALA A 144 -11.25 24.76 16.41
CA ALA A 144 -11.99 25.97 16.06
C ALA A 144 -13.09 25.73 15.02
N GLY A 145 -13.25 24.53 14.50
CA GLY A 145 -14.29 24.15 13.55
C GLY A 145 -14.00 24.53 12.10
N ALA A 146 -12.76 24.88 11.75
CA ALA A 146 -12.38 25.13 10.37
C ALA A 146 -12.47 23.81 9.54
N GLU A 147 -13.36 23.80 8.55
CA GLU A 147 -13.73 22.57 7.79
C GLU A 147 -12.52 21.85 7.21
N GLU A 148 -11.62 22.59 6.56
CA GLU A 148 -10.39 22.03 5.99
C GLU A 148 -9.49 21.40 7.06
N ALA A 149 -9.35 22.06 8.22
CA ALA A 149 -8.56 21.55 9.33
C ALA A 149 -9.18 20.32 9.97
N VAL A 150 -10.52 20.25 10.07
CA VAL A 150 -11.24 19.07 10.56
C VAL A 150 -11.01 17.88 9.62
N ALA A 151 -11.14 18.10 8.31
CA ALA A 151 -10.90 17.06 7.32
C ALA A 151 -9.43 16.56 7.35
N TRP A 152 -8.47 17.48 7.39
CA TRP A 152 -7.05 17.13 7.51
C TRP A 152 -6.76 16.35 8.79
N TRP A 153 -7.28 16.81 9.91
CA TRP A 153 -7.08 16.17 11.22
C TRP A 153 -7.66 14.76 11.27
N GLY A 154 -8.81 14.54 10.63
CA GLY A 154 -9.41 13.22 10.48
C GLY A 154 -8.53 12.24 9.72
N SER A 155 -7.97 12.67 8.59
CA SER A 155 -7.02 11.86 7.80
C SER A 155 -5.72 11.61 8.58
N PHE A 156 -5.22 12.60 9.33
CA PHE A 156 -4.04 12.47 10.19
C PHE A 156 -4.24 11.42 11.30
N GLN A 157 -5.38 11.45 11.96
CA GLN A 157 -5.73 10.44 12.96
C GLN A 157 -5.89 9.04 12.36
N ALA A 158 -6.43 8.95 11.15
CA ALA A 158 -6.55 7.67 10.43
C ALA A 158 -5.17 7.08 10.10
N LEU A 159 -4.24 7.90 9.62
CA LEU A 159 -2.85 7.49 9.36
C LEU A 159 -2.14 7.08 10.67
N GLY A 160 -2.30 7.85 11.75
CA GLY A 160 -1.74 7.51 13.06
C GLY A 160 -2.22 6.13 13.54
N ARG A 161 -3.54 5.87 13.47
CA ARG A 161 -4.10 4.54 13.78
C ARG A 161 -3.53 3.45 12.89
N ALA A 162 -3.40 3.72 11.61
CA ALA A 162 -2.77 2.80 10.67
C ALA A 162 -1.31 2.49 11.04
N LEU A 163 -0.57 3.42 11.57
CA LEU A 163 0.81 3.23 12.04
C LEU A 163 0.90 2.68 13.47
N GLY A 164 -0.22 2.55 14.19
CA GLY A 164 -0.21 2.16 15.61
C GLY A 164 0.29 3.26 16.54
N VAL A 165 0.23 4.53 16.11
CA VAL A 165 0.63 5.70 16.90
C VAL A 165 -0.61 6.36 17.51
N CYS A 166 -0.53 6.64 18.82
CA CYS A 166 -1.61 7.35 19.52
C CYS A 166 -1.59 8.83 19.12
N VAL A 167 -2.74 9.34 18.65
CA VAL A 167 -2.95 10.77 18.34
C VAL A 167 -3.95 11.32 19.35
N PRO A 168 -3.58 12.35 20.15
CA PRO A 168 -4.49 12.97 21.12
C PRO A 168 -5.74 13.50 20.43
N GLY A 169 -6.90 13.38 21.09
CA GLY A 169 -8.18 13.94 20.61
C GLY A 169 -9.00 13.04 19.68
N GLY A 170 -8.60 11.80 19.42
CA GLY A 170 -9.47 10.80 18.81
C GLY A 170 -10.56 10.38 19.80
N ALA A 171 -11.83 10.65 19.49
CA ALA A 171 -12.95 10.11 20.24
C ALA A 171 -12.89 8.58 20.23
N GLY A 172 -12.43 7.94 21.31
CA GLY A 172 -12.42 6.50 21.37
C GLY A 172 -11.37 5.83 22.26
N HIS A 173 -10.88 6.53 23.30
CA HIS A 173 -10.24 5.78 24.39
C HIS A 173 -11.18 5.86 25.61
N PRO A 174 -11.81 4.75 26.06
CA PRO A 174 -12.31 4.71 27.42
C PRO A 174 -11.08 4.87 28.32
N GLN A 175 -11.07 5.94 29.10
CA GLN A 175 -10.13 6.05 30.22
C GLN A 175 -10.38 4.88 31.18
N PRO A 176 -9.31 4.28 31.78
CA PRO A 176 -9.45 3.20 32.73
C PRO A 176 -10.22 3.61 33.99
#